data_11dc4c6e55d8f0cdd9c54acea3143ddd
#
_entry.id   11dc4c6e55d8f0cdd9c54acea3143ddd
#
_cell.length_a   1.000
_cell.length_b   1.000
_cell.length_c   1.000
_cell.angle_alpha   90.00
_cell.angle_beta   90.00
_cell.angle_gamma   90.00
#
_symmetry.space_group_name_H-M   'P 1'
#
loop_
_entity.id
_entity.type
_entity.pdbx_description
1 polymer ?
#
loop_
_entity_poly.entity_id
_entity_poly.type
_entity_poly.pdbx_seq_one_letter_code
_entity_poly.pdbx_strand_id
1 'polypeptide(L)'
;MIIPISFFSFFDPPFDRTDERYLETYYKIYLGIDKYPAYSPKAFELSSFVTYSGKLKSLIERKPGPQTSPKGFGLDYADSKRVADIEAEAGSAAERHATMPQGYEAYEREWFEKLIELCRERGIEPVLISTPVTEYYLRALDPTQFRRMRTLVSDYCQRYSLAYHDFSSAPGFTDLDFRDGDHLCHSGALRFTRLLRPLLQ
;
A
#
# COMPACT_ATOMS: atom_id res chain seq x y z
N MET A 1 -3.59 15.58 -5.39
CA MET A 1 -2.87 14.27 -5.24
C MET A 1 -3.81 13.25 -4.62
N ILE A 2 -3.87 12.01 -5.14
CA ILE A 2 -4.66 10.94 -4.51
C ILE A 2 -3.78 10.18 -3.51
N ILE A 3 -4.28 10.00 -2.29
CA ILE A 3 -3.64 9.23 -1.23
C ILE A 3 -4.56 8.04 -0.89
N PRO A 4 -4.18 6.80 -1.21
CA PRO A 4 -4.95 5.63 -0.82
C PRO A 4 -4.80 5.37 0.67
N ILE A 5 -5.93 5.08 1.34
CA ILE A 5 -6.01 4.66 2.73
C ILE A 5 -6.57 3.25 2.76
N SER A 6 -5.79 2.33 3.28
CA SER A 6 -6.20 0.95 3.55
C SER A 6 -6.51 0.74 5.03
N PHE A 7 -7.08 -0.42 5.34
CA PHE A 7 -7.42 -0.84 6.70
C PHE A 7 -6.26 -0.72 7.70
N PHE A 8 -5.03 -0.93 7.23
CA PHE A 8 -3.83 -0.94 8.06
C PHE A 8 -2.94 0.30 7.95
N SER A 9 -3.29 1.30 7.13
CA SER A 9 -2.42 2.45 6.82
C SER A 9 -1.88 3.24 8.02
N PHE A 10 -2.55 3.18 9.18
CA PHE A 10 -2.10 3.85 10.39
C PHE A 10 -1.52 2.90 11.45
N PHE A 11 -1.41 1.61 11.16
CA PHE A 11 -1.07 0.61 12.15
C PHE A 11 0.13 -0.25 11.76
N ASP A 12 0.51 -0.25 10.49
CA ASP A 12 1.59 -1.07 9.96
C ASP A 12 2.87 -0.25 9.80
N PRO A 13 3.95 -0.59 10.52
CA PRO A 13 5.23 0.08 10.33
C PRO A 13 5.82 -0.37 8.98
N PRO A 14 5.96 0.55 8.01
CA PRO A 14 6.72 0.20 6.81
C PRO A 14 8.14 -0.20 7.22
N PHE A 15 8.63 -1.32 6.72
CA PHE A 15 10.00 -1.84 6.86
C PHE A 15 10.37 -2.60 8.13
N ASP A 16 9.56 -2.67 9.16
CA ASP A 16 9.85 -3.48 10.34
C ASP A 16 9.36 -4.93 10.18
N ARG A 17 8.61 -5.20 9.12
CA ARG A 17 8.23 -6.56 8.73
C ARG A 17 9.39 -7.28 8.07
N THR A 18 9.54 -8.55 8.42
CA THR A 18 10.63 -9.38 7.90
C THR A 18 10.56 -9.58 6.39
N ASP A 19 9.38 -9.63 5.84
CA ASP A 19 9.10 -9.80 4.41
C ASP A 19 9.27 -8.50 3.59
N GLU A 20 9.18 -7.32 4.20
CA GLU A 20 9.35 -6.03 3.54
C GLU A 20 10.75 -5.42 3.70
N ARG A 21 11.66 -6.09 4.42
CA ARG A 21 13.05 -5.64 4.59
C ARG A 21 13.78 -5.36 3.27
N TYR A 22 13.41 -6.05 2.20
CA TYR A 22 13.99 -5.81 0.88
C TYR A 22 13.68 -4.40 0.35
N LEU A 23 12.58 -3.77 0.78
CA LEU A 23 12.22 -2.41 0.38
C LEU A 23 13.25 -1.38 0.87
N GLU A 24 13.85 -1.57 2.06
CA GLU A 24 14.92 -0.70 2.57
C GLU A 24 16.08 -0.63 1.59
N THR A 25 16.46 -1.78 1.02
CA THR A 25 17.52 -1.85 0.00
C THR A 25 17.13 -1.10 -1.26
N TYR A 26 15.88 -1.21 -1.72
CA TYR A 26 15.38 -0.48 -2.87
C TYR A 26 15.39 1.03 -2.65
N TYR A 27 14.89 1.50 -1.52
CA TYR A 27 14.89 2.92 -1.19
C TYR A 27 16.29 3.50 -1.12
N LYS A 28 17.23 2.77 -0.52
CA LYS A 28 18.64 3.18 -0.47
C LYS A 28 19.27 3.24 -1.86
N ILE A 29 19.10 2.20 -2.67
CA ILE A 29 19.75 2.08 -3.98
C ILE A 29 19.17 3.05 -5.00
N TYR A 30 17.85 3.15 -5.07
CA TYR A 30 17.19 3.87 -6.16
C TYR A 30 16.81 5.30 -5.82
N LEU A 31 16.57 5.59 -4.55
CA LEU A 31 16.12 6.90 -4.10
C LEU A 31 17.16 7.61 -3.23
N GLY A 32 18.27 6.95 -2.87
CA GLY A 32 19.29 7.52 -1.98
C GLY A 32 18.77 7.77 -0.55
N ILE A 33 17.63 7.17 -0.19
CA ILE A 33 17.05 7.33 1.15
C ILE A 33 17.75 6.38 2.10
N ASP A 34 18.44 6.94 3.09
CA ASP A 34 19.09 6.19 4.15
C ASP A 34 18.35 6.43 5.47
N LYS A 35 17.60 5.43 5.92
CA LYS A 35 16.83 5.48 7.17
C LYS A 35 17.72 5.38 8.41
N TYR A 36 18.93 4.83 8.26
CA TYR A 36 19.78 4.49 9.39
C TYR A 36 21.05 5.36 9.43
N PRO A 37 21.52 5.75 10.64
CA PRO A 37 22.83 6.40 10.76
C PRO A 37 23.95 5.57 10.13
N ALA A 38 24.89 6.22 9.48
CA ALA A 38 25.97 5.58 8.72
C ALA A 38 26.76 4.50 9.50
N TYR A 39 26.78 4.60 10.81
CA TYR A 39 27.51 3.68 11.71
C TYR A 39 26.61 2.62 12.35
N SER A 40 25.34 2.53 11.94
CA SER A 40 24.46 1.50 12.49
C SER A 40 24.78 0.12 11.91
N PRO A 41 24.60 -0.97 12.67
CA PRO A 41 24.72 -2.35 12.15
C PRO A 41 23.82 -2.56 10.91
N LYS A 42 22.65 -1.92 10.87
CA LYS A 42 21.71 -1.97 9.74
C LYS A 42 22.26 -1.28 8.49
N ALA A 43 22.92 -0.11 8.62
CA ALA A 43 23.54 0.55 7.46
C ALA A 43 24.67 -0.32 6.90
N PHE A 44 25.42 -1.03 7.74
CA PHE A 44 26.45 -1.98 7.30
C PHE A 44 25.82 -3.20 6.61
N GLU A 45 24.78 -3.80 7.18
CA GLU A 45 24.03 -4.91 6.58
C GLU A 45 23.52 -4.53 5.18
N LEU A 46 22.88 -3.36 5.05
CA LEU A 46 22.34 -2.87 3.78
C LEU A 46 23.42 -2.49 2.76
N SER A 47 24.65 -2.21 3.20
CA SER A 47 25.80 -1.92 2.32
C SER A 47 26.59 -3.17 1.96
N SER A 48 26.28 -4.32 2.56
CA SER A 48 27.05 -5.54 2.34
C SER A 48 26.85 -6.13 0.95
N PHE A 49 27.90 -6.74 0.41
CA PHE A 49 27.84 -7.45 -0.88
C PHE A 49 26.78 -8.56 -0.89
N VAL A 50 26.50 -9.18 0.26
CA VAL A 50 25.49 -10.23 0.40
C VAL A 50 24.11 -9.70 0.06
N THR A 51 23.75 -8.49 0.51
CA THR A 51 22.47 -7.86 0.21
C THR A 51 22.25 -7.63 -1.30
N TYR A 52 23.34 -7.32 -2.01
CA TYR A 52 23.29 -7.11 -3.45
C TYR A 52 23.47 -8.38 -4.28
N SER A 53 23.93 -9.48 -3.67
CA SER A 53 24.23 -10.74 -4.37
C SER A 53 23.01 -11.35 -5.03
N GLY A 54 21.84 -11.25 -4.41
CA GLY A 54 20.57 -11.72 -4.98
C GLY A 54 20.21 -11.00 -6.28
N LYS A 55 20.47 -9.70 -6.34
CA LYS A 55 20.23 -8.88 -7.55
C LYS A 55 21.26 -9.19 -8.63
N LEU A 56 22.50 -9.35 -8.25
CA LEU A 56 23.56 -9.78 -9.18
C LEU A 56 23.24 -11.15 -9.76
N LYS A 57 22.79 -12.09 -8.93
CA LYS A 57 22.34 -13.41 -9.36
C LYS A 57 21.17 -13.31 -10.35
N SER A 58 20.16 -12.47 -10.09
CA SER A 58 19.02 -12.27 -11.00
C SER A 58 19.45 -11.65 -12.34
N LEU A 59 20.45 -10.78 -12.35
CA LEU A 59 21.03 -10.21 -13.58
C LEU A 59 21.78 -11.27 -14.38
N ILE A 60 22.57 -12.13 -13.71
CA ILE A 60 23.29 -13.23 -14.34
C ILE A 60 22.31 -14.26 -14.92
N GLU A 61 21.28 -14.61 -14.17
CA GLU A 61 20.24 -15.56 -14.59
C GLU A 61 19.26 -14.96 -15.61
N ARG A 62 19.42 -13.68 -15.97
CA ARG A 62 18.53 -12.93 -16.90
C ARG A 62 17.05 -13.09 -16.52
N LYS A 63 16.74 -13.18 -15.21
CA LYS A 63 15.36 -13.16 -14.77
C LYS A 63 14.71 -11.84 -15.15
N PRO A 64 13.53 -11.85 -15.77
CA PRO A 64 12.82 -10.61 -16.01
C PRO A 64 12.63 -9.89 -14.66
N GLY A 65 13.01 -8.63 -14.60
CA GLY A 65 12.69 -7.76 -13.47
C GLY A 65 11.17 -7.59 -13.32
N PRO A 66 10.71 -6.95 -12.24
CA PRO A 66 9.29 -6.65 -12.09
C PRO A 66 8.80 -5.93 -13.35
N GLN A 67 7.78 -6.50 -13.98
CA GLN A 67 7.24 -5.92 -15.20
C GLN A 67 6.34 -4.75 -14.82
N THR A 68 6.72 -3.58 -15.25
CA THR A 68 5.91 -2.37 -15.06
C THR A 68 5.67 -1.69 -16.41
N SER A 69 4.53 -1.04 -16.54
CA SER A 69 4.30 -0.12 -17.66
C SER A 69 5.26 1.08 -17.57
N PRO A 70 5.45 1.85 -18.65
CA PRO A 70 6.29 3.06 -18.63
C PRO A 70 5.88 4.10 -17.57
N LYS A 71 4.65 4.03 -17.08
CA LYS A 71 4.11 4.89 -16.03
C LYS A 71 4.09 4.23 -14.65
N GLY A 72 4.80 3.12 -14.45
CA GLY A 72 4.95 2.45 -13.15
C GLY A 72 3.81 1.51 -12.78
N PHE A 73 2.84 1.22 -13.68
CA PHE A 73 1.78 0.26 -13.38
C PHE A 73 2.35 -1.18 -13.35
N GLY A 74 2.13 -1.89 -12.23
CA GLY A 74 2.60 -3.28 -12.07
C GLY A 74 1.81 -4.25 -12.95
N LEU A 75 2.51 -5.01 -13.79
CA LEU A 75 1.90 -6.00 -14.71
C LEU A 75 1.70 -7.38 -14.04
N ASP A 76 2.13 -7.53 -12.78
CA ASP A 76 1.96 -8.77 -12.03
C ASP A 76 0.51 -9.01 -11.58
N TYR A 77 -0.36 -8.01 -11.69
CA TYR A 77 -1.78 -8.07 -11.37
C TYR A 77 -2.65 -8.38 -12.60
N ALA A 78 -2.10 -9.14 -13.56
CA ALA A 78 -2.85 -9.57 -14.73
C ALA A 78 -4.09 -10.40 -14.35
N ASP A 79 -5.16 -10.28 -15.13
CA ASP A 79 -6.42 -11.00 -14.92
C ASP A 79 -6.27 -12.52 -14.89
N SER A 80 -5.27 -13.06 -15.60
CA SER A 80 -4.93 -14.49 -15.59
C SER A 80 -4.28 -14.99 -14.29
N LYS A 81 -3.89 -14.07 -13.39
CA LYS A 81 -3.23 -14.40 -12.11
C LYS A 81 -4.17 -14.31 -10.90
N ARG A 82 -5.48 -14.37 -11.13
CA ARG A 82 -6.45 -14.44 -10.04
C ARG A 82 -6.24 -15.70 -9.21
N VAL A 83 -6.44 -15.57 -7.91
CA VAL A 83 -6.44 -16.72 -6.99
C VAL A 83 -7.63 -17.62 -7.28
N ALA A 84 -7.48 -18.91 -7.02
CA ALA A 84 -8.55 -19.89 -7.29
C ALA A 84 -9.69 -19.78 -6.25
N ASP A 85 -9.37 -19.46 -5.00
CA ASP A 85 -10.31 -19.29 -3.89
C ASP A 85 -10.13 -17.89 -3.29
N ILE A 86 -10.93 -16.97 -3.79
CA ILE A 86 -10.85 -15.55 -3.38
C ILE A 86 -11.34 -15.32 -1.95
N GLU A 87 -12.32 -16.14 -1.49
CA GLU A 87 -12.85 -16.02 -0.13
C GLU A 87 -11.83 -16.47 0.90
N ALA A 88 -11.19 -17.63 0.69
CA ALA A 88 -10.13 -18.12 1.57
C ALA A 88 -8.93 -17.17 1.62
N GLU A 89 -8.52 -16.62 0.47
CA GLU A 89 -7.41 -15.67 0.42
C GLU A 89 -7.78 -14.34 1.09
N ALA A 90 -9.01 -13.87 0.95
CA ALA A 90 -9.51 -12.68 1.62
C ALA A 90 -9.47 -12.83 3.15
N GLY A 91 -9.87 -13.98 3.68
CA GLY A 91 -9.76 -14.30 5.10
C GLY A 91 -8.31 -14.26 5.59
N SER A 92 -7.41 -14.92 4.86
CA SER A 92 -5.97 -14.94 5.17
C SER A 92 -5.35 -13.54 5.11
N ALA A 93 -5.73 -12.71 4.14
CA ALA A 93 -5.28 -11.33 4.04
C ALA A 93 -5.75 -10.48 5.23
N ALA A 94 -7.03 -10.59 5.60
CA ALA A 94 -7.60 -9.87 6.74
C ALA A 94 -6.92 -10.26 8.06
N GLU A 95 -6.63 -11.55 8.26
CA GLU A 95 -5.90 -12.04 9.43
C GLU A 95 -4.47 -11.46 9.49
N ARG A 96 -3.74 -11.49 8.39
CA ARG A 96 -2.40 -10.87 8.31
C ARG A 96 -2.43 -9.39 8.69
N HIS A 97 -3.42 -8.65 8.21
CA HIS A 97 -3.57 -7.21 8.47
C HIS A 97 -4.02 -6.91 9.90
N ALA A 98 -4.75 -7.81 10.56
CA ALA A 98 -5.18 -7.66 11.95
C ALA A 98 -4.06 -7.98 12.96
N THR A 99 -3.13 -8.86 12.61
CA THR A 99 -2.03 -9.30 13.50
C THR A 99 -0.81 -8.38 13.47
N MET A 100 -0.93 -7.18 12.90
CA MET A 100 0.17 -6.23 12.84
C MET A 100 0.67 -5.81 14.21
N PRO A 101 1.99 -5.59 14.39
CA PRO A 101 2.55 -5.14 15.64
C PRO A 101 1.90 -3.84 16.09
N GLN A 102 1.42 -3.82 17.32
CA GLN A 102 0.82 -2.61 17.91
C GLN A 102 1.92 -1.60 18.30
N GLY A 103 1.59 -0.31 18.30
CA GLY A 103 2.46 0.75 18.80
C GLY A 103 3.00 1.72 17.75
N TYR A 104 2.75 1.47 16.48
CA TYR A 104 3.24 2.35 15.40
C TYR A 104 2.27 3.44 14.97
N GLU A 105 1.04 3.46 15.49
CA GLU A 105 0.04 4.46 15.11
C GLU A 105 0.56 5.90 15.25
N ALA A 106 1.25 6.21 16.35
CA ALA A 106 1.80 7.56 16.54
C ALA A 106 2.84 7.92 15.49
N TYR A 107 3.68 6.95 15.11
CA TYR A 107 4.70 7.11 14.07
C TYR A 107 4.04 7.30 12.68
N GLU A 108 3.10 6.46 12.30
CA GLU A 108 2.41 6.56 11.01
C GLU A 108 1.61 7.86 10.90
N ARG A 109 0.96 8.29 11.98
CA ARG A 109 0.25 9.57 12.04
C ARG A 109 1.18 10.75 11.85
N GLU A 110 2.35 10.75 12.49
CA GLU A 110 3.35 11.81 12.31
C GLU A 110 3.76 11.94 10.85
N TRP A 111 4.03 10.83 10.16
CA TRP A 111 4.41 10.85 8.75
C TRP A 111 3.26 11.23 7.83
N PHE A 112 2.05 10.80 8.14
CA PHE A 112 0.87 11.22 7.40
C PHE A 112 0.63 12.73 7.52
N GLU A 113 0.77 13.30 8.72
CA GLU A 113 0.65 14.75 8.95
C GLU A 113 1.73 15.51 8.17
N LYS A 114 2.98 15.07 8.20
CA LYS A 114 4.06 15.66 7.40
C LYS A 114 3.77 15.61 5.88
N LEU A 115 3.18 14.52 5.41
CA LEU A 115 2.78 14.40 4.00
C LEU A 115 1.70 15.43 3.64
N ILE A 116 0.70 15.61 4.48
CA ILE A 116 -0.36 16.61 4.28
C ILE A 116 0.21 18.04 4.28
N GLU A 117 1.10 18.34 5.23
CA GLU A 117 1.78 19.63 5.32
C GLU A 117 2.61 19.90 4.07
N LEU A 118 3.39 18.93 3.63
CA LEU A 118 4.18 19.04 2.38
C LEU A 118 3.29 19.30 1.16
N CYS A 119 2.13 18.66 1.06
CA CYS A 119 1.17 18.93 0.00
C CYS A 119 0.71 20.39 0.03
N ARG A 120 0.36 20.91 1.21
CA ARG A 120 -0.09 22.29 1.38
C ARG A 120 1.01 23.29 1.01
N GLU A 121 2.22 23.07 1.47
CA GLU A 121 3.38 23.92 1.13
C GLU A 121 3.64 23.98 -0.38
N ARG A 122 3.30 22.91 -1.10
CA ARG A 122 3.46 22.81 -2.55
C ARG A 122 2.22 23.21 -3.34
N GLY A 123 1.16 23.68 -2.69
CA GLY A 123 -0.11 24.00 -3.35
C GLY A 123 -0.80 22.77 -3.96
N ILE A 124 -0.53 21.58 -3.41
CA ILE A 124 -1.13 20.33 -3.86
C ILE A 124 -2.33 20.03 -2.94
N GLU A 125 -3.50 19.84 -3.53
CA GLU A 125 -4.68 19.40 -2.80
C GLU A 125 -4.69 17.86 -2.69
N PRO A 126 -4.56 17.29 -1.48
CA PRO A 126 -4.66 15.84 -1.30
C PRO A 126 -6.12 15.41 -1.17
N VAL A 127 -6.44 14.31 -1.84
CA VAL A 127 -7.75 13.64 -1.76
C VAL A 127 -7.50 12.23 -1.24
N LEU A 128 -8.14 11.88 -0.13
CA LEU A 128 -8.05 10.55 0.46
C LEU A 128 -9.06 9.63 -0.22
N ILE A 129 -8.67 8.40 -0.47
CA ILE A 129 -9.58 7.38 -0.99
C ILE A 129 -9.35 6.04 -0.29
N SER A 130 -10.40 5.23 -0.11
CA SER A 130 -10.25 3.78 0.06
C SER A 130 -10.53 3.09 -1.27
N THR A 131 -9.69 2.11 -1.63
CA THR A 131 -9.84 1.34 -2.87
C THR A 131 -10.92 0.27 -2.72
N PRO A 132 -11.56 -0.18 -3.81
CA PRO A 132 -12.44 -1.34 -3.78
C PRO A 132 -11.70 -2.59 -3.29
N VAL A 133 -12.36 -3.35 -2.43
CA VAL A 133 -11.95 -4.67 -1.96
C VAL A 133 -13.12 -5.64 -2.05
N THR A 134 -12.87 -6.94 -1.92
CA THR A 134 -13.96 -7.92 -1.95
C THR A 134 -14.84 -7.82 -0.72
N GLU A 135 -16.09 -8.22 -0.85
CA GLU A 135 -17.01 -8.33 0.28
C GLU A 135 -16.52 -9.35 1.33
N TYR A 136 -15.85 -10.41 0.88
CA TYR A 136 -15.22 -11.40 1.76
C TYR A 136 -14.17 -10.77 2.66
N TYR A 137 -13.30 -9.93 2.10
CA TYR A 137 -12.28 -9.22 2.86
C TYR A 137 -12.91 -8.25 3.88
N LEU A 138 -13.89 -7.43 3.46
CA LEU A 138 -14.58 -6.50 4.38
C LEU A 138 -15.25 -7.21 5.56
N ARG A 139 -15.84 -8.37 5.31
CA ARG A 139 -16.48 -9.18 6.37
C ARG A 139 -15.46 -9.80 7.33
N ALA A 140 -14.26 -10.10 6.85
CA ALA A 140 -13.21 -10.73 7.64
C ALA A 140 -12.36 -9.74 8.45
N LEU A 141 -12.46 -8.42 8.18
CA LEU A 141 -11.69 -7.39 8.89
C LEU A 141 -12.03 -7.34 10.37
N ASP A 142 -11.03 -7.09 11.23
CA ASP A 142 -11.28 -6.76 12.63
C ASP A 142 -12.14 -5.49 12.74
N PRO A 143 -13.36 -5.59 13.31
CA PRO A 143 -14.29 -4.47 13.32
C PRO A 143 -13.85 -3.33 14.23
N THR A 144 -12.99 -3.58 15.21
CA THR A 144 -12.48 -2.56 16.14
C THR A 144 -11.40 -1.73 15.45
N GLN A 145 -10.45 -2.39 14.82
CA GLN A 145 -9.38 -1.73 14.06
C GLN A 145 -9.99 -0.96 12.86
N PHE A 146 -10.98 -1.54 12.18
CA PHE A 146 -11.66 -0.88 11.06
C PHE A 146 -12.38 0.41 11.50
N ARG A 147 -13.12 0.38 12.61
CA ARG A 147 -13.74 1.59 13.18
C ARG A 147 -12.69 2.63 13.56
N ARG A 148 -11.58 2.19 14.19
CA ARG A 148 -10.49 3.10 14.58
C ARG A 148 -9.87 3.79 13.36
N MET A 149 -9.58 3.07 12.29
CA MET A 149 -9.11 3.64 11.04
C MET A 149 -10.06 4.70 10.50
N ARG A 150 -11.37 4.39 10.42
CA ARG A 150 -12.38 5.34 9.94
C ARG A 150 -12.48 6.59 10.81
N THR A 151 -12.36 6.45 12.13
CA THR A 151 -12.33 7.59 13.06
C THR A 151 -11.12 8.48 12.77
N LEU A 152 -9.92 7.90 12.63
CA LEU A 152 -8.71 8.65 12.28
C LEU A 152 -8.85 9.39 10.95
N VAL A 153 -9.38 8.73 9.92
CA VAL A 153 -9.64 9.39 8.62
C VAL A 153 -10.61 10.57 8.78
N SER A 154 -11.70 10.37 9.52
CA SER A 154 -12.69 11.44 9.78
C SER A 154 -12.04 12.64 10.51
N ASP A 155 -11.24 12.38 11.54
CA ASP A 155 -10.53 13.42 12.30
C ASP A 155 -9.57 14.20 11.41
N TYR A 156 -8.82 13.53 10.54
CA TYR A 156 -7.94 14.18 9.58
C TYR A 156 -8.70 14.99 8.54
N CYS A 157 -9.81 14.47 8.03
CA CYS A 157 -10.67 15.20 7.10
C CYS A 157 -11.18 16.50 7.73
N GLN A 158 -11.61 16.46 8.99
CA GLN A 158 -12.06 17.64 9.71
C GLN A 158 -10.90 18.62 9.99
N ARG A 159 -9.80 18.11 10.56
CA ARG A 159 -8.65 18.94 10.98
C ARG A 159 -7.97 19.64 9.81
N TYR A 160 -7.85 18.95 8.68
CA TYR A 160 -7.12 19.45 7.52
C TYR A 160 -8.00 19.82 6.34
N SER A 161 -9.34 19.77 6.50
CA SER A 161 -10.32 20.05 5.43
C SER A 161 -10.06 19.21 4.17
N LEU A 162 -9.83 17.89 4.36
CA LEU A 162 -9.54 16.98 3.26
C LEU A 162 -10.83 16.31 2.74
N ALA A 163 -10.89 16.08 1.44
CA ALA A 163 -11.91 15.21 0.87
C ALA A 163 -11.53 13.74 1.06
N TYR A 164 -12.50 12.91 1.44
CA TYR A 164 -12.36 11.46 1.52
C TYR A 164 -13.48 10.76 0.76
N HIS A 165 -13.13 9.82 -0.09
CA HIS A 165 -14.06 9.00 -0.84
C HIS A 165 -13.81 7.52 -0.52
N ASP A 166 -14.78 6.91 0.15
CA ASP A 166 -14.74 5.48 0.48
C ASP A 166 -15.31 4.65 -0.67
N PHE A 167 -14.43 3.99 -1.40
CA PHE A 167 -14.79 3.06 -2.46
C PHE A 167 -14.66 1.60 -2.05
N SER A 168 -14.40 1.30 -0.79
CA SER A 168 -14.17 -0.08 -0.32
C SER A 168 -15.29 -1.05 -0.72
N SER A 169 -16.53 -0.58 -0.73
CA SER A 169 -17.71 -1.32 -1.18
C SER A 169 -18.40 -0.68 -2.40
N ALA A 170 -17.62 -0.08 -3.29
CA ALA A 170 -18.18 0.60 -4.47
C ALA A 170 -19.01 -0.37 -5.32
N PRO A 171 -20.21 0.03 -5.77
CA PRO A 171 -21.05 -0.83 -6.59
C PRO A 171 -20.44 -1.09 -7.97
N GLY A 172 -20.79 -2.24 -8.57
CA GLY A 172 -20.37 -2.61 -9.92
C GLY A 172 -19.03 -3.35 -10.00
N PHE A 173 -18.37 -3.63 -8.86
CA PHE A 173 -17.26 -4.56 -8.78
C PHE A 173 -17.76 -5.96 -8.45
N THR A 174 -17.15 -6.95 -9.08
CA THR A 174 -17.41 -8.40 -8.88
C THR A 174 -16.09 -9.11 -8.60
N ASP A 175 -16.13 -10.37 -8.17
CA ASP A 175 -14.91 -11.15 -7.93
C ASP A 175 -13.97 -11.19 -9.15
N LEU A 176 -14.53 -11.03 -10.36
CA LEU A 176 -13.72 -10.94 -11.58
C LEU A 176 -12.88 -9.67 -11.71
N ASP A 177 -13.13 -8.66 -10.92
CA ASP A 177 -12.37 -7.42 -10.90
C ASP A 177 -11.18 -7.47 -9.92
N PHE A 178 -11.09 -8.56 -9.13
CA PHE A 178 -10.04 -8.71 -8.12
C PHE A 178 -9.08 -9.83 -8.50
N ARG A 179 -7.82 -9.67 -8.10
CA ARG A 179 -6.80 -10.70 -8.16
C ARG A 179 -6.90 -11.66 -6.97
N ASP A 180 -7.14 -11.09 -5.80
CA ASP A 180 -7.25 -11.72 -4.49
C ASP A 180 -8.23 -10.93 -3.62
N GLY A 181 -8.23 -11.13 -2.30
CA GLY A 181 -9.23 -10.53 -1.42
C GLY A 181 -9.24 -9.00 -1.39
N ASP A 182 -8.10 -8.37 -1.52
CA ASP A 182 -7.90 -6.93 -1.30
C ASP A 182 -7.20 -6.19 -2.45
N HIS A 183 -6.83 -6.88 -3.53
CA HIS A 183 -6.20 -6.27 -4.68
C HIS A 183 -7.02 -6.40 -5.96
N LEU A 184 -7.20 -5.30 -6.67
CA LEU A 184 -7.80 -5.29 -8.00
C LEU A 184 -6.86 -5.96 -9.01
N CYS A 185 -7.40 -6.76 -9.93
CA CYS A 185 -6.69 -7.18 -11.13
C CYS A 185 -6.63 -6.04 -12.15
N HIS A 186 -6.00 -6.27 -13.31
CA HIS A 186 -5.81 -5.23 -14.33
C HIS A 186 -7.15 -4.64 -14.80
N SER A 187 -8.15 -5.47 -15.12
CA SER A 187 -9.47 -4.99 -15.56
C SER A 187 -10.19 -4.20 -14.47
N GLY A 188 -10.13 -4.67 -13.22
CA GLY A 188 -10.68 -3.97 -12.06
C GLY A 188 -10.00 -2.61 -11.81
N ALA A 189 -8.67 -2.54 -11.91
CA ALA A 189 -7.91 -1.31 -11.76
C ALA A 189 -8.26 -0.28 -12.86
N LEU A 190 -8.46 -0.72 -14.10
CA LEU A 190 -8.94 0.15 -15.18
C LEU A 190 -10.35 0.68 -14.91
N ARG A 191 -11.24 -0.16 -14.41
CA ARG A 191 -12.60 0.25 -14.01
C ARG A 191 -12.54 1.30 -12.90
N PHE A 192 -11.75 1.05 -11.86
CA PHE A 192 -11.58 1.96 -10.74
C PHE A 192 -10.97 3.30 -11.18
N THR A 193 -9.97 3.29 -12.04
CA THR A 193 -9.38 4.52 -12.59
C THR A 193 -10.41 5.39 -13.31
N ARG A 194 -11.34 4.77 -14.05
CA ARG A 194 -12.44 5.52 -14.69
C ARG A 194 -13.40 6.12 -13.67
N LEU A 195 -13.66 5.41 -12.57
CA LEU A 195 -14.48 5.93 -11.46
C LEU A 195 -13.83 7.11 -10.75
N LEU A 196 -12.50 7.12 -10.64
CA LEU A 196 -11.73 8.22 -10.02
C LEU A 196 -11.62 9.47 -10.92
N ARG A 197 -11.82 9.33 -12.22
CA ARG A 197 -11.60 10.43 -13.17
C ARG A 197 -12.30 11.75 -12.81
N PRO A 198 -13.57 11.76 -12.33
CA PRO A 198 -14.24 13.01 -11.93
C PRO A 198 -13.57 13.73 -10.76
N LEU A 199 -12.81 13.02 -9.93
CA LEU A 199 -12.09 13.60 -8.77
C LEU A 199 -10.78 14.26 -9.17
N LEU A 200 -10.36 14.16 -10.43
CA LEU A 200 -9.08 14.66 -10.95
C LEU A 200 -9.26 15.91 -11.85
N GLN A 201 -10.48 16.43 -11.93
CA GLN A 201 -10.83 17.63 -12.73
C GLN A 201 -10.88 18.90 -11.82
#